data_b31d8d3293f9b877984aef94b9a64fac
#
_entry.id   b31d8d3293f9b877984aef94b9a64fac
#
_cell.length_a   1.000
_cell.length_b   1.000
_cell.length_c   1.000
_cell.angle_alpha   90.00
_cell.angle_beta   90.00
_cell.angle_gamma   90.00
#
_symmetry.space_group_name_H-M   'P 1'
#
loop_
_entity.id
_entity.type
_entity.pdbx_description
1 polymer ?
#
loop_
_entity_poly.entity_id
_entity_poly.type
_entity_poly.pdbx_seq_one_letter_code
_entity_poly.pdbx_strand_id
1 'polypeptide(L)'
;MTGQAFVQLPGEGRVLEMGPFQMRVRADSTQTNGGFTLLEADEPPGFGPPLHIHDDAAEAFYVLEGEYLIFIGDDEQLCRAGSFIYVPAGVEHGFRVGRVRSRKLNIYLPAAMVGYFEELALAEAAGTPLNSDEMTTMAARHSMRVLGPVPDGYI
;
A
#
# COMPACT_ATOMS: atom_id res chain seq x y z
N MET A 1 10.95 -2.44 -24.83
CA MET A 1 11.94 -3.38 -24.27
C MET A 1 11.19 -4.43 -23.45
N THR A 2 11.56 -5.67 -23.61
CA THR A 2 11.08 -6.74 -22.72
C THR A 2 11.89 -6.70 -21.43
N GLY A 3 11.22 -6.81 -20.27
CA GLY A 3 11.89 -6.95 -18.98
C GLY A 3 12.71 -8.25 -18.93
N GLN A 4 13.65 -8.31 -18.01
CA GLN A 4 14.40 -9.55 -17.72
C GLN A 4 13.64 -10.37 -16.68
N ALA A 5 13.65 -11.70 -16.84
CA ALA A 5 13.19 -12.60 -15.80
C ALA A 5 14.10 -12.46 -14.56
N PHE A 6 13.52 -12.47 -13.39
CA PHE A 6 14.27 -12.44 -12.13
C PHE A 6 13.59 -13.31 -11.08
N VAL A 7 14.36 -13.67 -10.07
CA VAL A 7 13.86 -14.43 -8.91
C VAL A 7 14.32 -13.68 -7.65
N GLN A 8 13.41 -13.48 -6.71
CA GLN A 8 13.74 -13.05 -5.36
C GLN A 8 13.43 -14.17 -4.37
N LEU A 9 14.40 -14.55 -3.60
CA LEU A 9 14.25 -15.54 -2.53
C LEU A 9 13.58 -14.91 -1.30
N PRO A 10 13.13 -15.70 -0.32
CA PRO A 10 12.57 -15.15 0.92
C PRO A 10 13.52 -14.14 1.57
N GLY A 11 12.98 -12.99 1.96
CA GLY A 11 13.76 -11.92 2.59
C GLY A 11 14.53 -11.01 1.65
N GLU A 12 14.58 -11.30 0.37
CA GLU A 12 15.20 -10.42 -0.63
C GLU A 12 14.27 -9.26 -1.03
N GLY A 13 14.84 -8.24 -1.66
CA GLY A 13 14.16 -7.00 -1.99
C GLY A 13 14.42 -5.91 -0.94
N ARG A 14 14.45 -4.66 -1.39
CA ARG A 14 14.73 -3.55 -0.48
C ARG A 14 13.54 -3.26 0.43
N VAL A 15 13.82 -2.90 1.69
CA VAL A 15 12.81 -2.56 2.68
C VAL A 15 12.68 -1.05 2.79
N LEU A 16 11.46 -0.55 2.79
CA LEU A 16 11.09 0.84 3.04
C LEU A 16 10.50 0.94 4.44
N GLU A 17 11.19 1.63 5.34
CA GLU A 17 10.76 1.85 6.72
C GLU A 17 10.01 3.18 6.81
N MET A 18 8.72 3.13 7.11
CA MET A 18 7.86 4.32 7.15
C MET A 18 7.32 4.64 8.56
N GLY A 19 8.15 4.38 9.57
CA GLY A 19 7.80 4.59 10.96
C GLY A 19 7.00 3.42 11.52
N PRO A 20 5.66 3.52 11.63
CA PRO A 20 4.87 2.45 12.24
C PRO A 20 4.78 1.18 11.39
N PHE A 21 4.99 1.26 10.09
CA PHE A 21 4.89 0.13 9.18
C PHE A 21 6.06 0.10 8.20
N GLN A 22 6.25 -1.04 7.57
CA GLN A 22 7.28 -1.22 6.54
C GLN A 22 6.73 -1.96 5.33
N MET A 23 7.39 -1.75 4.19
CA MET A 23 7.11 -2.48 2.96
C MET A 23 8.40 -3.01 2.36
N ARG A 24 8.33 -4.21 1.79
CA ARG A 24 9.42 -4.78 1.01
C ARG A 24 9.04 -4.71 -0.47
N VAL A 25 9.91 -4.10 -1.27
CA VAL A 25 9.73 -4.02 -2.73
C VAL A 25 10.11 -5.37 -3.35
N ARG A 26 9.13 -6.08 -3.89
CA ARG A 26 9.32 -7.37 -4.55
C ARG A 26 9.47 -7.21 -6.07
N ALA A 27 8.77 -6.24 -6.63
CA ALA A 27 8.91 -5.86 -8.03
C ALA A 27 8.53 -4.39 -8.20
N ASP A 28 9.34 -3.65 -8.91
CA ASP A 28 9.09 -2.25 -9.23
C ASP A 28 8.92 -2.01 -10.74
N SER A 29 8.65 -0.76 -11.10
CA SER A 29 8.43 -0.32 -12.47
C SER A 29 9.62 -0.65 -13.41
N THR A 30 10.84 -0.56 -12.91
CA THR A 30 12.04 -0.86 -13.71
C THR A 30 12.12 -2.35 -14.03
N GLN A 31 11.87 -3.19 -13.04
CA GLN A 31 11.94 -4.65 -13.20
C GLN A 31 10.82 -5.22 -14.06
N THR A 32 9.63 -4.61 -14.02
CA THR A 32 8.43 -5.09 -14.73
C THR A 32 8.13 -4.32 -16.01
N ASN A 33 9.03 -3.42 -16.43
CA ASN A 33 8.83 -2.55 -17.58
C ASN A 33 7.49 -1.77 -17.50
N GLY A 34 7.19 -1.24 -16.31
CA GLY A 34 5.97 -0.47 -16.06
C GLY A 34 4.70 -1.31 -15.89
N GLY A 35 4.79 -2.63 -15.98
CA GLY A 35 3.61 -3.50 -15.98
C GLY A 35 2.89 -3.58 -14.64
N PHE A 36 3.64 -3.69 -13.56
CA PHE A 36 3.06 -3.74 -12.22
C PHE A 36 4.12 -3.42 -11.15
N THR A 37 3.62 -3.12 -9.95
CA THR A 37 4.42 -3.05 -8.72
C THR A 37 3.91 -4.12 -7.76
N LEU A 38 4.81 -4.81 -7.07
CA LEU A 38 4.47 -5.75 -6.01
C LEU A 38 5.23 -5.35 -4.74
N LEU A 39 4.47 -5.07 -3.69
CA LEU A 39 4.98 -4.73 -2.37
C LEU A 39 4.46 -5.74 -1.34
N GLU A 40 5.28 -6.06 -0.37
CA GLU A 40 4.91 -6.88 0.77
C GLU A 40 4.85 -5.96 2.00
N ALA A 41 3.64 -5.71 2.50
CA ALA A 41 3.40 -4.81 3.62
C ALA A 41 3.38 -5.56 4.94
N ASP A 42 3.99 -4.97 5.98
CA ASP A 42 3.99 -5.46 7.35
C ASP A 42 3.54 -4.31 8.25
N GLU A 43 2.36 -4.47 8.86
CA GLU A 43 1.60 -3.35 9.43
C GLU A 43 1.10 -3.67 10.84
N PRO A 44 1.23 -2.71 11.79
CA PRO A 44 0.83 -2.94 13.18
C PRO A 44 -0.69 -2.92 13.36
N PRO A 45 -1.21 -3.49 14.46
CA PRO A 45 -2.63 -3.44 14.78
C PRO A 45 -3.19 -2.01 14.75
N GLY A 46 -4.38 -1.85 14.20
CA GLY A 46 -5.09 -0.57 14.16
C GLY A 46 -4.59 0.42 13.11
N PHE A 47 -3.47 0.13 12.43
CA PHE A 47 -2.95 1.00 11.39
C PHE A 47 -3.92 1.06 10.21
N GLY A 48 -4.03 2.25 9.59
CA GLY A 48 -4.79 2.43 8.37
C GLY A 48 -4.37 3.72 7.67
N PRO A 49 -4.18 3.70 6.36
CA PRO A 49 -3.99 4.91 5.58
C PRO A 49 -5.31 5.68 5.49
N PRO A 50 -5.29 6.96 5.13
CA PRO A 50 -6.53 7.66 4.82
C PRO A 50 -7.27 6.99 3.66
N LEU A 51 -8.60 7.16 3.59
CA LEU A 51 -9.37 6.83 2.39
C LEU A 51 -8.81 7.60 1.21
N HIS A 52 -8.66 6.93 0.08
CA HIS A 52 -8.01 7.51 -1.09
C HIS A 52 -8.51 6.87 -2.40
N ILE A 53 -8.12 7.51 -3.49
CA ILE A 53 -8.38 7.04 -4.86
C ILE A 53 -7.06 7.05 -5.62
N HIS A 54 -6.75 5.96 -6.31
CA HIS A 54 -5.72 5.94 -7.34
C HIS A 54 -6.37 6.24 -8.69
N ASP A 55 -6.00 7.36 -9.31
CA ASP A 55 -6.66 7.81 -10.53
C ASP A 55 -6.25 7.00 -11.78
N ASP A 56 -5.05 6.45 -11.79
CA ASP A 56 -4.45 5.82 -12.98
C ASP A 56 -3.92 4.40 -12.76
N ALA A 57 -4.21 3.79 -11.63
CA ALA A 57 -3.81 2.41 -11.34
C ALA A 57 -4.90 1.65 -10.60
N ALA A 58 -5.08 0.40 -10.95
CA ALA A 58 -5.80 -0.56 -10.12
C ALA A 58 -4.89 -1.02 -8.98
N GLU A 59 -5.47 -1.37 -7.84
CA GLU A 59 -4.76 -1.93 -6.69
C GLU A 59 -5.39 -3.26 -6.29
N ALA A 60 -4.57 -4.25 -6.03
CA ALA A 60 -5.02 -5.52 -5.49
C ALA A 60 -4.26 -5.85 -4.21
N PHE A 61 -4.94 -6.52 -3.29
CA PHE A 61 -4.34 -7.03 -2.06
C PHE A 61 -4.53 -8.54 -1.97
N TYR A 62 -3.53 -9.21 -1.43
CA TYR A 62 -3.66 -10.59 -1.00
C TYR A 62 -3.19 -10.67 0.46
N VAL A 63 -4.07 -11.05 1.36
CA VAL A 63 -3.76 -11.13 2.79
C VAL A 63 -2.97 -12.39 3.08
N LEU A 64 -1.75 -12.22 3.59
CA LEU A 64 -0.84 -13.32 3.94
C LEU A 64 -1.02 -13.78 5.38
N GLU A 65 -1.14 -12.83 6.31
CA GLU A 65 -1.26 -13.09 7.75
C GLU A 65 -2.15 -12.04 8.39
N GLY A 66 -2.85 -12.43 9.46
CA GLY A 66 -3.66 -11.52 10.24
C GLY A 66 -4.99 -11.15 9.59
N GLU A 67 -5.40 -9.91 9.77
CA GLU A 67 -6.72 -9.46 9.33
C GLU A 67 -6.76 -7.97 9.01
N TYR A 68 -7.57 -7.62 8.02
CA TYR A 68 -7.78 -6.25 7.57
C TYR A 68 -9.27 -5.97 7.44
N LEU A 69 -9.71 -4.84 7.97
CA LEU A 69 -11.02 -4.29 7.65
C LEU A 69 -10.84 -3.45 6.38
N ILE A 70 -11.47 -3.87 5.30
CA ILE A 70 -11.36 -3.24 3.98
C ILE A 70 -12.57 -2.37 3.73
N PHE A 71 -12.35 -1.14 3.28
CA PHE A 71 -13.38 -0.18 2.89
C PHE A 71 -13.30 0.04 1.38
N ILE A 72 -14.39 -0.17 0.67
CA ILE A 72 -14.52 0.10 -0.78
C ILE A 72 -15.86 0.82 -0.99
N GLY A 73 -15.81 2.11 -1.35
CA GLY A 73 -17.01 2.92 -1.38
C GLY A 73 -17.71 2.90 -0.02
N ASP A 74 -18.97 2.53 0.00
CA ASP A 74 -19.77 2.41 1.23
C ASP A 74 -19.71 1.00 1.87
N ASP A 75 -19.05 0.06 1.24
CA ASP A 75 -18.94 -1.31 1.73
C ASP A 75 -17.74 -1.48 2.66
N GLU A 76 -17.92 -2.33 3.67
CA GLU A 76 -16.85 -2.70 4.58
C GLU A 76 -16.84 -4.23 4.77
N GLN A 77 -15.65 -4.83 4.74
CA GLN A 77 -15.48 -6.28 4.84
C GLN A 77 -14.25 -6.63 5.65
N LEU A 78 -14.42 -7.51 6.65
CA LEU A 78 -13.28 -8.09 7.36
C LEU A 78 -12.66 -9.21 6.50
N CYS A 79 -11.39 -9.02 6.14
CA CYS A 79 -10.62 -9.92 5.29
C CYS A 79 -9.47 -10.54 6.08
N ARG A 80 -9.48 -11.86 6.23
CA ARG A 80 -8.43 -12.63 6.89
C ARG A 80 -7.46 -13.23 5.88
N ALA A 81 -6.41 -13.87 6.38
CA ALA A 81 -5.41 -14.57 5.55
C ALA A 81 -6.09 -15.45 4.48
N GLY A 82 -5.61 -15.34 3.24
CA GLY A 82 -6.20 -15.99 2.08
C GLY A 82 -7.22 -15.15 1.32
N SER A 83 -7.59 -13.97 1.83
CA SER A 83 -8.50 -13.06 1.13
C SER A 83 -7.79 -12.35 -0.03
N PHE A 84 -8.51 -12.17 -1.13
CA PHE A 84 -8.08 -11.37 -2.27
C PHE A 84 -9.04 -10.20 -2.46
N ILE A 85 -8.48 -9.01 -2.64
CA ILE A 85 -9.22 -7.77 -2.84
C ILE A 85 -8.75 -7.11 -4.13
N TYR A 86 -9.68 -6.64 -4.95
CA TYR A 86 -9.36 -5.89 -6.17
C TYR A 86 -10.12 -4.57 -6.20
N VAL A 87 -9.38 -3.48 -6.41
CA VAL A 87 -9.93 -2.13 -6.49
C VAL A 87 -9.52 -1.51 -7.83
N PRO A 88 -10.46 -1.28 -8.76
CA PRO A 88 -10.14 -0.63 -10.03
C PRO A 88 -9.68 0.82 -9.81
N ALA A 89 -8.99 1.39 -10.79
CA ALA A 89 -8.66 2.82 -10.80
C ALA A 89 -9.93 3.66 -10.63
N GLY A 90 -9.83 4.76 -9.88
CA GLY A 90 -10.94 5.69 -9.67
C GLY A 90 -11.92 5.30 -8.56
N VAL A 91 -11.71 4.20 -7.87
CA VAL A 91 -12.60 3.74 -6.79
C VAL A 91 -12.03 4.11 -5.42
N GLU A 92 -12.85 4.77 -4.60
CA GLU A 92 -12.51 5.11 -3.22
C GLU A 92 -12.31 3.86 -2.38
N HIS A 93 -11.22 3.79 -1.65
CA HIS A 93 -10.93 2.67 -0.76
C HIS A 93 -9.93 3.03 0.34
N GLY A 94 -9.80 2.12 1.29
CA GLY A 94 -8.84 2.16 2.37
C GLY A 94 -8.94 0.89 3.20
N PHE A 95 -8.15 0.82 4.25
CA PHE A 95 -8.21 -0.31 5.16
C PHE A 95 -7.81 0.11 6.57
N ARG A 96 -8.13 -0.75 7.52
CA ARG A 96 -7.61 -0.73 8.89
C ARG A 96 -7.13 -2.13 9.26
N VAL A 97 -5.90 -2.20 9.76
CA VAL A 97 -5.36 -3.45 10.30
C VAL A 97 -6.18 -3.84 11.54
N GLY A 98 -6.51 -5.11 11.66
CA GLY A 98 -7.28 -5.62 12.78
C GLY A 98 -6.52 -5.63 14.10
N ARG A 99 -6.82 -6.61 14.94
CA ARG A 99 -6.30 -6.70 16.32
C ARG A 99 -4.88 -7.22 16.44
N VAL A 100 -4.35 -7.76 15.36
CA VAL A 100 -3.01 -8.36 15.33
C VAL A 100 -2.17 -7.74 14.23
N ARG A 101 -0.85 -7.78 14.38
CA ARG A 101 0.07 -7.42 13.30
C ARG A 101 -0.26 -8.26 12.07
N SER A 102 -0.37 -7.62 10.92
CA SER A 102 -0.88 -8.25 9.71
C SER A 102 0.04 -7.97 8.52
N ARG A 103 0.04 -8.89 7.56
CA ARG A 103 0.84 -8.79 6.35
C ARG A 103 0.00 -9.07 5.13
N LYS A 104 0.26 -8.30 4.07
CA LYS A 104 -0.40 -8.48 2.79
C LYS A 104 0.51 -8.13 1.63
N LEU A 105 0.18 -8.63 0.45
CA LEU A 105 0.74 -8.13 -0.80
C LEU A 105 -0.10 -6.96 -1.29
N ASN A 106 0.57 -5.91 -1.76
CA ASN A 106 -0.03 -4.81 -2.50
C ASN A 106 0.46 -4.89 -3.94
N ILE A 107 -0.46 -4.90 -4.89
CA ILE A 107 -0.16 -4.98 -6.32
C ILE A 107 -0.78 -3.77 -7.00
N TYR A 108 0.01 -2.99 -7.74
CA TYR A 108 -0.47 -1.85 -8.53
C TYR A 108 -0.31 -2.16 -10.02
N LEU A 109 -1.36 -1.91 -10.80
CA LEU A 109 -1.45 -2.21 -12.24
C LEU A 109 -2.04 -0.98 -12.98
N PRO A 110 -1.23 -0.29 -13.84
CA PRO A 110 0.21 -0.43 -14.07
C PRO A 110 1.04 -0.11 -12.84
N ALA A 111 2.37 -0.20 -12.97
CA ALA A 111 3.29 0.08 -11.86
C ALA A 111 3.08 1.48 -11.29
N ALA A 112 2.96 1.57 -9.96
CA ALA A 112 2.71 2.82 -9.25
C ALA A 112 3.19 2.74 -7.80
N MET A 113 3.24 3.87 -7.13
CA MET A 113 3.32 4.07 -5.68
C MET A 113 4.67 3.80 -5.01
N VAL A 114 5.65 3.14 -5.62
CA VAL A 114 6.96 2.95 -4.98
C VAL A 114 7.59 4.30 -4.63
N GLY A 115 7.56 5.26 -5.53
CA GLY A 115 8.08 6.61 -5.27
C GLY A 115 7.42 7.32 -4.08
N TYR A 116 6.12 7.13 -3.91
CA TYR A 116 5.39 7.66 -2.74
C TYR A 116 5.94 7.07 -1.43
N PHE A 117 6.07 5.76 -1.36
CA PHE A 117 6.59 5.10 -0.16
C PHE A 117 8.08 5.40 0.08
N GLU A 118 8.87 5.56 -0.98
CA GLU A 118 10.25 6.01 -0.86
C GLU A 118 10.36 7.39 -0.22
N GLU A 119 9.51 8.34 -0.61
CA GLU A 119 9.49 9.68 -0.03
C GLU A 119 9.10 9.64 1.46
N LEU A 120 8.11 8.80 1.83
CA LEU A 120 7.77 8.59 3.24
C LEU A 120 8.95 8.04 4.04
N ALA A 121 9.63 7.02 3.50
CA ALA A 121 10.77 6.39 4.15
C ALA A 121 11.94 7.36 4.32
N LEU A 122 12.21 8.20 3.33
CA LEU A 122 13.26 9.22 3.42
C LEU A 122 12.96 10.27 4.50
N ALA A 123 11.70 10.71 4.59
CA ALA A 123 11.28 11.66 5.63
C ALA A 123 11.43 11.06 7.04
N GLU A 124 11.05 9.79 7.23
CA GLU A 124 11.25 9.08 8.50
C GLU A 124 12.74 8.96 8.84
N ALA A 125 13.57 8.53 7.90
CA ALA A 125 15.01 8.39 8.11
C ALA A 125 15.69 9.72 8.45
N ALA A 126 15.19 10.83 7.93
CA ALA A 126 15.69 12.18 8.24
C ALA A 126 15.20 12.72 9.59
N GLY A 127 14.29 12.02 10.28
CA GLY A 127 13.69 12.48 11.54
C GLY A 127 12.69 13.61 11.37
N THR A 128 12.17 13.79 10.15
CA THR A 128 11.17 14.82 9.80
C THR A 128 9.97 14.18 9.10
N PRO A 129 9.20 13.32 9.81
CA PRO A 129 8.04 12.68 9.20
C PRO A 129 7.05 13.71 8.68
N LEU A 130 6.41 13.39 7.55
CA LEU A 130 5.47 14.28 6.90
C LEU A 130 4.17 14.39 7.69
N ASN A 131 3.64 15.61 7.80
CA ASN A 131 2.30 15.83 8.34
C ASN A 131 1.22 15.50 7.31
N SER A 132 -0.05 15.56 7.70
CA SER A 132 -1.18 15.19 6.84
C SER A 132 -1.26 16.02 5.56
N ASP A 133 -1.01 17.34 5.65
CA ASP A 133 -1.06 18.23 4.48
C ASP A 133 0.08 17.95 3.50
N GLU A 134 1.28 17.70 4.03
CA GLU A 134 2.44 17.33 3.22
C GLU A 134 2.23 15.97 2.54
N MET A 135 1.67 14.99 3.25
CA MET A 135 1.33 13.68 2.67
C MET A 135 0.28 13.80 1.57
N THR A 136 -0.75 14.63 1.77
CA THR A 136 -1.79 14.88 0.75
C THR A 136 -1.20 15.51 -0.50
N THR A 137 -0.32 16.50 -0.34
CA THR A 137 0.37 17.15 -1.45
C THR A 137 1.27 16.19 -2.20
N MET A 138 2.02 15.37 -1.47
CA MET A 138 2.89 14.35 -2.06
C MET A 138 2.07 13.29 -2.80
N ALA A 139 0.98 12.83 -2.21
CA ALA A 139 0.09 11.84 -2.82
C ALA A 139 -0.38 12.30 -4.21
N ALA A 140 -0.73 13.56 -4.36
CA ALA A 140 -1.18 14.13 -5.63
C ALA A 140 -0.10 14.00 -6.74
N ARG A 141 1.19 14.08 -6.38
CA ARG A 141 2.29 13.87 -7.35
C ARG A 141 2.40 12.41 -7.82
N HIS A 142 1.79 11.49 -7.09
CA HIS A 142 1.74 10.06 -7.41
C HIS A 142 0.35 9.60 -7.84
N SER A 143 -0.47 10.52 -8.37
CA SER A 143 -1.82 10.26 -8.87
C SER A 143 -2.76 9.63 -7.82
N MET A 144 -2.53 9.93 -6.55
CA MET A 144 -3.38 9.50 -5.45
C MET A 144 -4.07 10.70 -4.83
N ARG A 145 -5.40 10.62 -4.67
CA ARG A 145 -6.21 11.64 -4.01
C ARG A 145 -6.60 11.15 -2.61
N VAL A 146 -6.23 11.92 -1.59
CA VAL A 146 -6.59 11.63 -0.20
C VAL A 146 -7.94 12.26 0.11
N LEU A 147 -8.85 11.49 0.70
CA LEU A 147 -10.23 11.92 0.96
C LEU A 147 -10.51 12.17 2.45
N GLY A 148 -9.81 11.49 3.34
CA GLY A 148 -10.01 11.64 4.77
C GLY A 148 -9.63 10.36 5.53
N PRO A 149 -9.77 10.34 6.87
CA PRO A 149 -9.43 9.15 7.65
C PRO A 149 -10.36 7.98 7.34
N VAL A 150 -9.84 6.76 7.46
CA VAL A 150 -10.71 5.57 7.45
C VAL A 150 -11.66 5.61 8.64
N PRO A 151 -12.89 5.09 8.48
CA PRO A 151 -13.85 5.01 9.59
C PRO A 151 -13.28 4.24 10.78
N ASP A 152 -13.73 4.60 11.98
CA ASP A 152 -13.48 3.79 13.17
C ASP A 152 -14.21 2.46 12.98
N GLY A 153 -13.45 1.38 12.88
CA GLY A 153 -14.01 0.05 12.73
C GLY A 153 -14.46 -0.52 14.09
N TYR A 154 -15.14 -1.66 14.02
CA TYR A 154 -15.56 -2.42 15.20
C TYR A 154 -14.43 -3.27 15.82
N ILE A 155 -13.24 -3.11 15.35
CA ILE A 155 -12.03 -3.80 15.81
C ILE A 155 -11.25 -2.93 16.82
#